data_17f51c8319426a1514b2b199fdc5dd74
#
_entry.id   17f51c8319426a1514b2b199fdc5dd74
#
_cell.length_a   1.000
_cell.length_b   1.000
_cell.length_c   1.000
_cell.angle_alpha   90.00
_cell.angle_beta   90.00
_cell.angle_gamma   90.00
#
_symmetry.space_group_name_H-M   'P 1'
#
loop_
_entity.id
_entity.type
_entity.pdbx_description
1 polymer ?
#
loop_
_entity_poly.entity_id
_entity_poly.type
_entity_poly.pdbx_seq_one_letter_code
_entity_poly.pdbx_strand_id
1 'polypeptide(L)'
;VTSATIMAAGAEINGVSDIVKRYPNASFGVHLCLDEVKPLISMDKFAKFGAIDSDGILLKGWYINIKITRELLELIYEEWRAQICHVLSLGITISHLDSHHHVHTSPSLRSILFKLSSEFGINKVRLPLFLPLNLRKCMTLQKNPVELNSKQSIIKKIIYYIIRTINKGKECEWMKKTFHTTDFFCHALTFFDNVDVLARYDTIEVMCHPGHPAYQKETEMLSK
;
A
#
# COMPACT_ATOMS: atom_id res chain seq x y z
N VAL A 1 18.06 -4.15 -2.96
CA VAL A 1 16.61 -4.36 -2.93
C VAL A 1 16.35 -5.85 -3.00
N THR A 2 15.63 -6.40 -2.02
CA THR A 2 15.37 -7.86 -1.91
C THR A 2 13.94 -8.23 -2.33
N SER A 3 13.08 -7.22 -2.47
CA SER A 3 11.67 -7.40 -2.80
C SER A 3 11.15 -6.22 -3.62
N ALA A 4 10.22 -6.48 -4.53
CA ALA A 4 9.50 -5.45 -5.29
C ALA A 4 8.03 -5.84 -5.46
N THR A 5 7.16 -4.85 -5.68
CA THR A 5 5.75 -5.09 -5.96
C THR A 5 5.38 -4.57 -7.35
N ILE A 6 4.53 -5.32 -8.04
CA ILE A 6 4.16 -5.13 -9.43
C ILE A 6 2.80 -4.45 -9.51
N MET A 7 2.73 -3.31 -10.15
CA MET A 7 1.47 -2.66 -10.52
C MET A 7 0.90 -3.33 -11.77
N ALA A 8 -0.10 -4.19 -11.61
CA ALA A 8 -0.68 -4.96 -12.72
C ALA A 8 -1.31 -4.09 -13.82
N ALA A 9 -1.75 -2.88 -13.48
CA ALA A 9 -2.28 -1.88 -14.41
C ALA A 9 -1.23 -0.82 -14.81
N GLY A 10 0.05 -1.03 -14.52
CA GLY A 10 1.13 -0.12 -14.88
C GLY A 10 1.44 -0.17 -16.38
N ALA A 11 1.88 0.97 -16.95
CA ALA A 11 2.18 1.07 -18.38
C ALA A 11 3.28 0.07 -18.84
N GLU A 12 4.24 -0.23 -17.97
CA GLU A 12 5.40 -1.07 -18.28
C GLU A 12 5.22 -2.55 -17.88
N ILE A 13 3.99 -2.99 -17.66
CA ILE A 13 3.68 -4.35 -17.16
C ILE A 13 4.26 -5.45 -18.07
N ASN A 14 4.28 -5.24 -19.38
CA ASN A 14 4.78 -6.22 -20.35
C ASN A 14 6.27 -6.53 -20.20
N GLY A 15 7.08 -5.62 -19.67
CA GLY A 15 8.52 -5.82 -19.42
C GLY A 15 8.85 -6.52 -18.10
N VAL A 16 7.87 -6.72 -17.22
CA VAL A 16 8.10 -7.18 -15.85
C VAL A 16 8.61 -8.63 -15.81
N SER A 17 8.15 -9.52 -16.72
CA SER A 17 8.59 -10.92 -16.77
C SER A 17 10.11 -11.05 -16.98
N ASP A 18 10.71 -10.18 -17.78
CA ASP A 18 12.15 -10.18 -18.02
C ASP A 18 12.93 -9.66 -16.80
N ILE A 19 12.37 -8.70 -16.09
CA ILE A 19 12.94 -8.21 -14.82
C ILE A 19 12.93 -9.33 -13.78
N VAL A 20 11.81 -10.04 -13.62
CA VAL A 20 11.69 -11.17 -12.67
C VAL A 20 12.73 -12.26 -12.98
N LYS A 21 12.89 -12.64 -14.25
CA LYS A 21 13.91 -13.62 -14.68
C LYS A 21 15.34 -13.16 -14.39
N ARG A 22 15.61 -11.85 -14.53
CA ARG A 22 16.93 -11.26 -14.26
C ARG A 22 17.31 -11.24 -12.79
N TYR A 23 16.31 -11.20 -11.91
CA TYR A 23 16.51 -11.13 -10.45
C TYR A 23 15.84 -12.30 -9.71
N PRO A 24 16.28 -13.55 -9.95
CA PRO A 24 15.64 -14.75 -9.42
C PRO A 24 15.68 -14.88 -7.89
N ASN A 25 16.59 -14.14 -7.24
CA ASN A 25 16.72 -14.11 -5.78
C ASN A 25 15.86 -13.02 -5.11
N ALA A 26 15.18 -12.17 -5.89
CA ALA A 26 14.26 -11.19 -5.36
C ALA A 26 12.85 -11.77 -5.26
N SER A 27 12.10 -11.34 -4.27
CA SER A 27 10.68 -11.68 -4.14
C SER A 27 9.81 -10.63 -4.82
N PHE A 28 8.78 -11.09 -5.54
CA PHE A 28 7.88 -10.21 -6.26
C PHE A 28 6.45 -10.35 -5.73
N GLY A 29 5.81 -9.24 -5.38
CA GLY A 29 4.43 -9.16 -4.92
C GLY A 29 3.54 -8.42 -5.92
N VAL A 30 2.26 -8.29 -5.59
CA VAL A 30 1.32 -7.43 -6.34
C VAL A 30 1.04 -6.16 -5.56
N HIS A 31 1.22 -5.01 -6.24
CA HIS A 31 0.84 -3.70 -5.74
C HIS A 31 -0.59 -3.39 -6.16
N LEU A 32 -1.55 -3.74 -5.28
CA LEU A 32 -2.97 -3.57 -5.55
C LEU A 32 -3.35 -2.09 -5.66
N CYS A 33 -3.94 -1.70 -6.77
CA CYS A 33 -4.29 -0.32 -7.05
C CYS A 33 -5.82 -0.14 -7.08
N LEU A 34 -6.29 0.99 -6.53
CA LEU A 34 -7.67 1.46 -6.64
C LEU A 34 -7.75 2.90 -7.14
N ASP A 35 -6.63 3.54 -7.42
CA ASP A 35 -6.57 4.90 -7.94
C ASP A 35 -5.33 5.11 -8.80
N GLU A 36 -5.35 6.21 -9.56
CA GLU A 36 -4.24 6.66 -10.42
C GLU A 36 -3.82 5.64 -11.51
N VAL A 37 -4.67 4.65 -11.83
CA VAL A 37 -4.49 3.66 -12.89
C VAL A 37 -5.79 3.43 -13.68
N LYS A 38 -5.69 2.86 -14.88
CA LYS A 38 -6.85 2.31 -15.57
C LYS A 38 -7.26 0.99 -14.90
N PRO A 39 -8.55 0.77 -14.57
CA PRO A 39 -8.97 -0.51 -14.02
C PRO A 39 -8.81 -1.63 -15.05
N LEU A 40 -8.54 -2.84 -14.60
CA LEU A 40 -8.45 -4.02 -15.46
C LEU A 40 -9.83 -4.61 -15.79
N ILE A 41 -10.83 -4.36 -14.95
CA ILE A 41 -12.22 -4.69 -15.26
C ILE A 41 -12.94 -3.52 -15.95
N SER A 42 -14.20 -3.71 -16.33
CA SER A 42 -14.98 -2.67 -17.03
C SER A 42 -15.03 -1.34 -16.29
N MET A 43 -14.65 -0.26 -16.95
CA MET A 43 -14.67 1.12 -16.43
C MET A 43 -16.09 1.56 -16.04
N ASP A 44 -17.13 1.08 -16.73
CA ASP A 44 -18.54 1.43 -16.47
C ASP A 44 -18.95 1.06 -15.03
N LYS A 45 -18.37 0.00 -14.47
CA LYS A 45 -18.62 -0.40 -13.10
C LYS A 45 -18.12 0.65 -12.10
N PHE A 46 -17.00 1.30 -12.38
CA PHE A 46 -16.43 2.35 -11.55
C PHE A 46 -17.09 3.71 -11.79
N ALA A 47 -17.55 3.97 -13.02
CA ALA A 47 -18.26 5.21 -13.38
C ALA A 47 -19.53 5.43 -12.53
N LYS A 48 -20.23 4.36 -12.16
CA LYS A 48 -21.38 4.41 -11.24
C LYS A 48 -21.06 5.05 -9.87
N PHE A 49 -19.81 4.97 -9.45
CA PHE A 49 -19.33 5.53 -8.19
C PHE A 49 -18.64 6.89 -8.36
N GLY A 50 -18.64 7.46 -9.59
CA GLY A 50 -17.92 8.69 -9.89
C GLY A 50 -16.40 8.55 -9.73
N ALA A 51 -15.88 7.35 -9.95
CA ALA A 51 -14.49 6.99 -9.64
C ALA A 51 -13.54 7.16 -10.84
N ILE A 52 -14.04 7.50 -12.03
CA ILE A 52 -13.30 7.54 -13.30
C ILE A 52 -13.26 8.97 -13.84
N ASP A 53 -12.11 9.39 -14.34
CA ASP A 53 -11.95 10.64 -15.10
C ASP A 53 -12.26 10.47 -16.60
N SER A 54 -12.06 11.56 -17.40
CA SER A 54 -12.30 11.56 -18.84
C SER A 54 -11.41 10.60 -19.62
N ASP A 55 -10.24 10.24 -19.09
CA ASP A 55 -9.25 9.36 -19.72
C ASP A 55 -9.41 7.89 -19.29
N GLY A 56 -10.42 7.61 -18.49
CA GLY A 56 -10.71 6.27 -17.95
C GLY A 56 -9.79 5.86 -16.82
N ILE A 57 -9.15 6.82 -16.15
CA ILE A 57 -8.25 6.59 -15.01
C ILE A 57 -9.03 6.72 -13.70
N LEU A 58 -8.79 5.82 -12.76
CA LEU A 58 -9.35 5.89 -11.43
C LEU A 58 -8.85 7.13 -10.69
N LEU A 59 -9.79 7.96 -10.23
CA LEU A 59 -9.50 9.20 -9.51
C LEU A 59 -8.80 8.93 -8.18
N LYS A 60 -7.83 9.76 -7.84
CA LYS A 60 -7.09 9.64 -6.58
C LYS A 60 -8.01 9.68 -5.38
N GLY A 61 -7.97 8.63 -4.56
CA GLY A 61 -8.68 8.55 -3.29
C GLY A 61 -10.20 8.58 -3.40
N TRP A 62 -10.79 8.28 -4.56
CA TRP A 62 -12.24 8.28 -4.80
C TRP A 62 -13.03 7.49 -3.77
N TYR A 63 -12.44 6.42 -3.23
CA TYR A 63 -13.04 5.51 -2.25
C TYR A 63 -13.10 6.07 -0.82
N ILE A 64 -12.43 7.19 -0.51
CA ILE A 64 -12.27 7.70 0.87
C ILE A 64 -13.60 8.19 1.46
N ASN A 65 -14.42 8.85 0.64
CA ASN A 65 -15.66 9.49 1.08
C ASN A 65 -16.93 8.75 0.64
N ILE A 66 -16.78 7.55 0.08
CA ILE A 66 -17.89 6.75 -0.39
C ILE A 66 -18.38 5.82 0.72
N LYS A 67 -19.70 5.71 0.85
CA LYS A 67 -20.31 4.73 1.75
C LYS A 67 -19.94 3.33 1.28
N ILE A 68 -19.32 2.55 2.15
CA ILE A 68 -19.00 1.15 1.89
C ILE A 68 -20.31 0.35 1.79
N THR A 69 -20.60 -0.16 0.59
CA THR A 69 -21.74 -1.03 0.29
C THR A 69 -21.23 -2.40 -0.12
N ARG A 70 -22.10 -3.41 -0.12
CA ARG A 70 -21.75 -4.74 -0.63
C ARG A 70 -21.34 -4.68 -2.11
N GLU A 71 -22.04 -3.91 -2.93
CA GLU A 71 -21.72 -3.73 -4.35
C GLU A 71 -20.31 -3.13 -4.55
N LEU A 72 -19.95 -2.13 -3.74
CA LEU A 72 -18.62 -1.55 -3.78
C LEU A 72 -17.54 -2.55 -3.36
N LEU A 73 -17.78 -3.35 -2.33
CA LEU A 73 -16.85 -4.39 -1.90
C LEU A 73 -16.66 -5.47 -2.96
N GLU A 74 -17.74 -5.87 -3.63
CA GLU A 74 -17.69 -6.83 -4.75
C GLU A 74 -16.89 -6.26 -5.93
N LEU A 75 -17.10 -4.98 -6.27
CA LEU A 75 -16.34 -4.29 -7.31
C LEU A 75 -14.84 -4.24 -7.00
N ILE A 76 -14.47 -3.87 -5.79
CA ILE A 76 -13.06 -3.82 -5.36
C ILE A 76 -12.43 -5.22 -5.37
N TYR A 77 -13.18 -6.23 -4.92
CA TYR A 77 -12.72 -7.62 -4.99
C TYR A 77 -12.46 -8.06 -6.43
N GLU A 78 -13.39 -7.80 -7.36
CA GLU A 78 -13.23 -8.16 -8.77
C GLU A 78 -12.00 -7.49 -9.40
N GLU A 79 -11.80 -6.20 -9.12
CA GLU A 79 -10.63 -5.46 -9.63
C GLU A 79 -9.31 -6.00 -9.08
N TRP A 80 -9.20 -6.15 -7.77
CA TRP A 80 -7.98 -6.68 -7.16
C TRP A 80 -7.70 -8.13 -7.57
N ARG A 81 -8.76 -8.94 -7.74
CA ARG A 81 -8.65 -10.28 -8.28
C ARG A 81 -8.11 -10.27 -9.70
N ALA A 82 -8.62 -9.38 -10.56
CA ALA A 82 -8.13 -9.22 -11.92
C ALA A 82 -6.65 -8.81 -11.95
N GLN A 83 -6.22 -7.92 -11.07
CA GLN A 83 -4.82 -7.52 -10.94
C GLN A 83 -3.91 -8.70 -10.55
N ILE A 84 -4.31 -9.52 -9.59
CA ILE A 84 -3.57 -10.73 -9.19
C ILE A 84 -3.51 -11.72 -10.36
N CYS A 85 -4.65 -12.01 -11.00
CA CYS A 85 -4.72 -12.91 -12.15
C CYS A 85 -3.84 -12.44 -13.31
N HIS A 86 -3.80 -11.13 -13.57
CA HIS A 86 -2.95 -10.58 -14.62
C HIS A 86 -1.47 -10.85 -14.34
N VAL A 87 -0.98 -10.57 -13.14
CA VAL A 87 0.42 -10.86 -12.78
C VAL A 87 0.72 -12.35 -12.86
N LEU A 88 -0.19 -13.22 -12.42
CA LEU A 88 -0.04 -14.69 -12.55
C LEU A 88 0.01 -15.13 -14.01
N SER A 89 -0.77 -14.51 -14.91
CA SER A 89 -0.79 -14.82 -16.34
C SER A 89 0.55 -14.55 -17.05
N LEU A 90 1.38 -13.68 -16.47
CA LEU A 90 2.74 -13.40 -16.92
C LEU A 90 3.76 -14.47 -16.47
N GLY A 91 3.31 -15.55 -15.82
CA GLY A 91 4.16 -16.62 -15.31
C GLY A 91 4.95 -16.24 -14.05
N ILE A 92 4.53 -15.21 -13.33
CA ILE A 92 5.20 -14.69 -12.13
C ILE A 92 4.63 -15.33 -10.88
N THR A 93 5.49 -15.91 -10.04
CA THR A 93 5.10 -16.39 -8.71
C THR A 93 4.97 -15.20 -7.75
N ILE A 94 3.77 -14.99 -7.25
CA ILE A 94 3.49 -13.88 -6.33
C ILE A 94 3.84 -14.30 -4.90
N SER A 95 4.73 -13.55 -4.27
CA SER A 95 5.21 -13.82 -2.91
C SER A 95 4.40 -13.10 -1.82
N HIS A 96 3.85 -11.92 -2.10
CA HIS A 96 3.16 -11.08 -1.12
C HIS A 96 2.21 -10.07 -1.77
N LEU A 97 1.38 -9.44 -0.95
CA LEU A 97 0.46 -8.38 -1.34
C LEU A 97 0.76 -7.08 -0.57
N ASP A 98 0.71 -5.98 -1.27
CA ASP A 98 0.61 -4.64 -0.72
C ASP A 98 -0.34 -3.79 -1.56
N SER A 99 -0.40 -2.49 -1.39
CA SER A 99 -1.24 -1.66 -2.25
C SER A 99 -0.75 -0.22 -2.35
N HIS A 100 -1.13 0.41 -3.46
CA HIS A 100 -0.98 1.84 -3.68
C HIS A 100 -1.70 2.62 -2.56
N HIS A 101 -1.03 3.66 -2.03
CA HIS A 101 -1.50 4.46 -0.89
C HIS A 101 -1.89 3.62 0.37
N HIS A 102 -1.41 2.37 0.47
CA HIS A 102 -1.69 1.45 1.60
C HIS A 102 -3.20 1.19 1.83
N VAL A 103 -4.02 1.25 0.78
CA VAL A 103 -5.48 1.13 0.88
C VAL A 103 -5.91 -0.24 1.41
N HIS A 104 -5.12 -1.31 1.18
CA HIS A 104 -5.37 -2.65 1.72
C HIS A 104 -5.42 -2.69 3.25
N THR A 105 -4.84 -1.69 3.92
CA THR A 105 -4.83 -1.60 5.38
C THR A 105 -6.10 -0.96 5.95
N SER A 106 -7.09 -0.63 5.10
CA SER A 106 -8.38 -0.13 5.53
C SER A 106 -9.20 -1.23 6.22
N PRO A 107 -9.73 -1.01 7.44
CA PRO A 107 -10.57 -1.99 8.13
C PRO A 107 -11.77 -2.45 7.30
N SER A 108 -12.31 -1.58 6.44
CA SER A 108 -13.45 -1.89 5.56
C SER A 108 -13.13 -2.93 4.49
N LEU A 109 -11.84 -3.11 4.14
CA LEU A 109 -11.39 -4.02 3.08
C LEU A 109 -10.80 -5.33 3.59
N ARG A 110 -10.83 -5.55 4.92
CA ARG A 110 -10.29 -6.77 5.55
C ARG A 110 -10.84 -8.06 4.95
N SER A 111 -12.15 -8.11 4.72
CA SER A 111 -12.81 -9.30 4.15
C SER A 111 -12.34 -9.59 2.72
N ILE A 112 -12.11 -8.55 1.93
CA ILE A 112 -11.59 -8.68 0.56
C ILE A 112 -10.15 -9.18 0.59
N LEU A 113 -9.30 -8.53 1.39
CA LEU A 113 -7.89 -8.91 1.51
C LEU A 113 -7.75 -10.36 1.97
N PHE A 114 -8.51 -10.77 2.99
CA PHE A 114 -8.53 -12.15 3.49
C PHE A 114 -9.00 -13.13 2.41
N LYS A 115 -10.09 -12.80 1.69
CA LYS A 115 -10.63 -13.65 0.62
C LYS A 115 -9.61 -13.84 -0.49
N LEU A 116 -8.96 -12.78 -0.96
CA LEU A 116 -7.94 -12.85 -2.01
C LEU A 116 -6.70 -13.64 -1.54
N SER A 117 -6.21 -13.36 -0.33
CA SER A 117 -5.11 -14.10 0.27
C SER A 117 -5.39 -15.62 0.30
N SER A 118 -6.60 -16.00 0.74
CA SER A 118 -7.02 -17.40 0.80
C SER A 118 -7.20 -18.03 -0.59
N GLU A 119 -7.80 -17.31 -1.53
CA GLU A 119 -8.07 -17.80 -2.90
C GLU A 119 -6.78 -18.09 -3.65
N PHE A 120 -5.76 -17.23 -3.52
CA PHE A 120 -4.51 -17.36 -4.25
C PHE A 120 -3.37 -17.98 -3.44
N GLY A 121 -3.60 -18.34 -2.18
CA GLY A 121 -2.56 -18.89 -1.30
C GLY A 121 -1.45 -17.89 -0.96
N ILE A 122 -1.70 -16.58 -1.07
CA ILE A 122 -0.73 -15.52 -0.82
C ILE A 122 -0.94 -15.01 0.60
N ASN A 123 -0.19 -15.53 1.55
CA ASN A 123 -0.37 -15.22 2.97
C ASN A 123 0.56 -14.13 3.53
N LYS A 124 1.51 -13.62 2.73
CA LYS A 124 2.39 -12.51 3.12
C LYS A 124 1.77 -11.18 2.71
N VAL A 125 1.60 -10.28 3.67
CA VAL A 125 0.96 -8.97 3.45
C VAL A 125 1.72 -7.88 4.18
N ARG A 126 1.90 -6.72 3.53
CA ARG A 126 2.54 -5.54 4.13
C ARG A 126 1.71 -4.98 5.27
N LEU A 127 2.37 -4.60 6.36
CA LEU A 127 1.74 -3.90 7.49
C LEU A 127 1.29 -2.47 7.14
N PRO A 128 0.31 -1.91 7.87
CA PRO A 128 0.04 -0.48 7.84
C PRO A 128 1.26 0.32 8.27
N LEU A 129 1.44 1.49 7.66
CA LEU A 129 2.44 2.44 8.13
C LEU A 129 2.05 2.94 9.53
N PHE A 130 2.69 2.40 10.55
CA PHE A 130 2.50 2.75 11.95
C PHE A 130 3.81 3.25 12.53
N LEU A 131 3.86 4.52 12.95
CA LEU A 131 5.00 5.11 13.62
C LEU A 131 4.69 5.25 15.11
N PRO A 132 5.34 4.48 15.99
CA PRO A 132 5.22 4.65 17.43
C PRO A 132 5.63 6.06 17.86
N LEU A 133 5.08 6.53 18.98
CA LEU A 133 5.28 7.91 19.47
C LEU A 133 6.75 8.30 19.65
N ASN A 134 7.60 7.36 19.98
CA ASN A 134 9.04 7.54 20.18
C ASN A 134 9.85 7.70 18.87
N LEU A 135 9.26 7.38 17.72
CA LEU A 135 9.91 7.53 16.40
C LEU A 135 9.47 8.80 15.66
N ARG A 136 8.68 9.68 16.28
CA ARG A 136 8.05 10.83 15.62
C ARG A 136 9.01 11.94 15.17
N LYS A 137 10.30 11.88 15.48
CA LYS A 137 11.27 12.86 15.01
C LYS A 137 11.30 12.98 13.48
N CYS A 138 10.84 11.96 12.76
CA CYS A 138 10.79 11.91 11.28
C CYS A 138 9.48 12.37 10.66
N MET A 139 8.42 12.63 11.43
CA MET A 139 7.13 13.08 10.86
C MET A 139 7.19 14.50 10.25
N THR A 140 8.24 15.26 10.52
CA THR A 140 8.44 16.60 9.95
C THR A 140 8.82 16.60 8.47
N LEU A 141 9.24 15.45 7.91
CA LEU A 141 9.68 15.33 6.52
C LEU A 141 8.63 14.73 5.58
N GLN A 142 7.65 14.02 6.09
CA GLN A 142 6.48 13.62 5.31
C GLN A 142 5.40 14.72 5.41
N LYS A 143 5.59 15.78 4.66
CA LYS A 143 4.52 16.72 4.33
C LYS A 143 3.52 16.01 3.41
N ASN A 144 2.65 15.19 3.99
CA ASN A 144 1.28 15.10 3.54
C ASN A 144 0.46 15.86 4.59
N PRO A 145 0.27 17.16 4.43
CA PRO A 145 -0.77 17.83 5.14
C PRO A 145 -2.07 17.24 4.56
N VAL A 146 -2.74 16.37 5.27
CA VAL A 146 -4.19 16.50 5.27
C VAL A 146 -4.35 17.97 5.69
N GLU A 147 -4.71 18.82 4.75
CA GLU A 147 -5.10 20.20 5.00
C GLU A 147 -6.35 20.14 5.88
N LEU A 148 -6.11 19.88 7.15
CA LEU A 148 -7.10 20.15 8.20
C LEU A 148 -7.23 21.66 8.17
N ASN A 149 -8.36 22.13 7.62
CA ASN A 149 -8.75 23.52 7.59
C ASN A 149 -8.15 24.26 8.79
N SER A 150 -7.44 25.34 8.55
CA SER A 150 -6.66 26.14 9.52
C SER A 150 -7.48 26.62 10.75
N LYS A 151 -8.81 26.44 10.72
CA LYS A 151 -9.76 26.82 11.77
C LYS A 151 -10.09 25.73 12.79
N GLN A 152 -9.56 24.50 12.65
CA GLN A 152 -9.83 23.47 13.66
C GLN A 152 -8.92 23.68 14.89
N SER A 153 -9.54 23.65 16.09
CA SER A 153 -8.84 23.73 17.38
C SER A 153 -7.70 22.71 17.44
N ILE A 154 -6.55 23.11 18.00
CA ILE A 154 -5.37 22.27 18.27
C ILE A 154 -5.78 20.98 19.00
N ILE A 155 -6.74 21.08 19.92
CA ILE A 155 -7.27 19.94 20.68
C ILE A 155 -7.90 18.90 19.73
N LYS A 156 -8.70 19.32 18.75
CA LYS A 156 -9.31 18.40 17.76
C LYS A 156 -8.24 17.69 16.94
N LYS A 157 -7.17 18.38 16.58
CA LYS A 157 -6.02 17.79 15.87
C LYS A 157 -5.33 16.72 16.73
N ILE A 158 -5.07 17.03 17.99
CA ILE A 158 -4.45 16.06 18.93
C ILE A 158 -5.33 14.82 19.10
N ILE A 159 -6.63 14.99 19.35
CA ILE A 159 -7.59 13.89 19.48
C ILE A 159 -7.62 13.04 18.20
N TYR A 160 -7.69 13.67 17.04
CA TYR A 160 -7.65 12.97 15.75
C TYR A 160 -6.37 12.12 15.60
N TYR A 161 -5.20 12.68 15.93
CA TYR A 161 -3.93 11.92 15.87
C TYR A 161 -3.89 10.75 16.85
N ILE A 162 -4.43 10.91 18.05
CA ILE A 162 -4.51 9.82 19.04
C ILE A 162 -5.41 8.70 18.53
N ILE A 163 -6.61 9.01 18.07
CA ILE A 163 -7.57 8.03 17.55
C ILE A 163 -6.97 7.31 16.34
N ARG A 164 -6.37 8.05 15.41
CA ARG A 164 -5.71 7.47 14.23
C ARG A 164 -4.57 6.53 14.61
N THR A 165 -3.77 6.88 15.62
CA THR A 165 -2.67 6.05 16.12
C THR A 165 -3.19 4.75 16.73
N ILE A 166 -4.24 4.83 17.58
CA ILE A 166 -4.86 3.66 18.18
C ILE A 166 -5.45 2.73 17.11
N ASN A 167 -6.18 3.28 16.15
CA ASN A 167 -6.79 2.49 15.08
C ASN A 167 -5.73 1.79 14.21
N LYS A 168 -4.64 2.46 13.87
CA LYS A 168 -3.53 1.83 13.15
C LYS A 168 -2.84 0.74 13.96
N GLY A 169 -2.68 0.93 15.26
CA GLY A 169 -2.16 -0.12 16.15
C GLY A 169 -3.03 -1.37 16.14
N LYS A 170 -4.35 -1.22 16.28
CA LYS A 170 -5.30 -2.33 16.19
C LYS A 170 -5.26 -3.03 14.81
N GLU A 171 -5.08 -2.26 13.74
CA GLU A 171 -4.93 -2.82 12.40
C GLU A 171 -3.66 -3.65 12.26
N CYS A 172 -2.52 -3.16 12.78
CA CYS A 172 -1.27 -3.92 12.81
C CYS A 172 -1.44 -5.25 13.57
N GLU A 173 -2.09 -5.22 14.74
CA GLU A 173 -2.33 -6.44 15.51
C GLU A 173 -3.23 -7.44 14.78
N TRP A 174 -4.29 -6.95 14.13
CA TRP A 174 -5.16 -7.81 13.33
C TRP A 174 -4.40 -8.45 12.17
N MET A 175 -3.61 -7.67 11.44
CA MET A 175 -2.84 -8.16 10.31
C MET A 175 -1.79 -9.18 10.73
N LYS A 176 -1.06 -8.95 11.83
CA LYS A 176 -0.08 -9.89 12.38
C LYS A 176 -0.69 -11.22 12.84
N LYS A 177 -1.96 -11.21 13.27
CA LYS A 177 -2.70 -12.42 13.64
C LYS A 177 -3.25 -13.19 12.43
N THR A 178 -3.48 -12.49 11.33
CA THR A 178 -4.18 -13.03 10.15
C THR A 178 -3.22 -13.45 9.05
N PHE A 179 -2.11 -12.73 8.88
CA PHE A 179 -1.15 -12.91 7.79
C PHE A 179 0.28 -13.05 8.30
N HIS A 180 1.15 -13.55 7.45
CA HIS A 180 2.59 -13.42 7.66
C HIS A 180 3.01 -11.99 7.31
N THR A 181 3.56 -11.27 8.27
CA THR A 181 4.00 -9.88 8.14
C THR A 181 5.40 -9.72 8.70
N THR A 182 6.09 -8.63 8.37
CA THR A 182 7.27 -8.18 9.12
C THR A 182 6.87 -7.63 10.50
N ASP A 183 7.83 -7.48 11.41
CA ASP A 183 7.55 -6.90 12.73
C ASP A 183 7.28 -5.40 12.65
N PHE A 184 7.95 -4.74 11.68
CA PHE A 184 7.81 -3.32 11.47
C PHE A 184 7.87 -2.95 9.98
N PHE A 185 7.18 -1.86 9.62
CA PHE A 185 7.17 -1.30 8.28
C PHE A 185 7.40 0.21 8.33
N CYS A 186 8.33 0.72 7.53
CA CYS A 186 8.59 2.15 7.43
C CYS A 186 9.15 2.58 6.06
N HIS A 187 9.19 3.88 5.82
CA HIS A 187 9.90 4.46 4.68
C HIS A 187 11.41 4.45 4.89
N ALA A 188 12.18 4.45 3.80
CA ALA A 188 13.64 4.46 3.80
C ALA A 188 14.23 5.59 4.68
N LEU A 189 13.74 6.82 4.53
CA LEU A 189 14.21 7.95 5.34
C LEU A 189 13.95 7.72 6.84
N THR A 190 12.80 7.15 7.21
CA THR A 190 12.50 6.81 8.61
C THR A 190 13.47 5.75 9.14
N PHE A 191 13.79 4.74 8.33
CA PHE A 191 14.72 3.69 8.68
C PHE A 191 16.11 4.27 8.97
N PHE A 192 16.68 5.00 8.03
CA PHE A 192 18.04 5.54 8.16
C PHE A 192 18.20 6.53 9.32
N ASP A 193 17.15 7.31 9.61
CA ASP A 193 17.17 8.27 10.73
C ASP A 193 16.99 7.60 12.10
N ASN A 194 16.65 6.31 12.18
CA ASN A 194 16.27 5.62 13.43
C ASN A 194 16.82 4.19 13.55
N VAL A 195 17.93 3.88 12.90
CA VAL A 195 18.49 2.51 12.85
C VAL A 195 18.63 1.91 14.25
N ASP A 196 19.20 2.66 15.22
CA ASP A 196 19.42 2.18 16.58
C ASP A 196 18.12 1.80 17.30
N VAL A 197 17.07 2.61 17.11
CA VAL A 197 15.77 2.35 17.74
C VAL A 197 15.03 1.20 17.07
N LEU A 198 15.24 1.02 15.77
CA LEU A 198 14.62 -0.02 14.97
C LEU A 198 15.31 -1.37 15.09
N ALA A 199 16.55 -1.44 15.56
CA ALA A 199 17.31 -2.67 15.80
C ALA A 199 16.65 -3.66 16.80
N ARG A 200 15.60 -3.23 17.50
CA ARG A 200 14.79 -4.08 18.39
C ARG A 200 13.80 -5.01 17.66
N TYR A 201 13.57 -4.79 16.36
CA TYR A 201 12.69 -5.62 15.56
C TYR A 201 13.50 -6.67 14.80
N ASP A 202 13.04 -7.91 14.80
CA ASP A 202 13.73 -9.01 14.11
C ASP A 202 13.60 -8.86 12.59
N THR A 203 12.48 -8.35 12.12
CA THR A 203 12.21 -8.14 10.69
C THR A 203 11.60 -6.76 10.42
N ILE A 204 12.19 -6.04 9.45
CA ILE A 204 11.74 -4.71 9.06
C ILE A 204 11.55 -4.67 7.54
N GLU A 205 10.39 -4.23 7.11
CA GLU A 205 10.16 -3.87 5.71
C GLU A 205 10.44 -2.38 5.52
N VAL A 206 11.40 -2.07 4.65
CA VAL A 206 11.79 -0.69 4.32
C VAL A 206 11.30 -0.37 2.91
N MET A 207 10.30 0.48 2.80
CA MET A 207 9.76 0.93 1.52
C MET A 207 10.62 2.03 0.92
N CYS A 208 10.92 1.89 -0.36
CA CYS A 208 11.62 2.89 -1.14
C CYS A 208 11.05 2.98 -2.57
N HIS A 209 11.30 4.12 -3.24
CA HIS A 209 10.82 4.41 -4.58
C HIS A 209 12.01 4.85 -5.47
N PRO A 210 12.96 3.94 -5.75
CA PRO A 210 14.16 4.29 -6.51
C PRO A 210 13.80 4.78 -7.91
N GLY A 211 14.42 5.90 -8.33
CA GLY A 211 14.18 6.52 -9.64
C GLY A 211 12.94 7.42 -9.72
N HIS A 212 12.08 7.45 -8.71
CA HIS A 212 10.93 8.35 -8.70
C HIS A 212 11.36 9.79 -8.37
N PRO A 213 10.99 10.82 -9.20
CA PRO A 213 11.47 12.20 -9.02
C PRO A 213 11.19 12.81 -7.64
N ALA A 214 10.05 12.49 -7.03
CA ALA A 214 9.70 12.98 -5.69
C ALA A 214 10.52 12.35 -4.55
N TYR A 215 11.26 11.25 -4.82
CA TYR A 215 12.02 10.46 -3.84
C TYR A 215 13.52 10.39 -4.17
N GLN A 216 14.07 11.43 -4.80
CA GLN A 216 15.48 11.49 -5.21
C GLN A 216 16.44 11.21 -4.05
N LYS A 217 16.15 11.73 -2.85
CA LYS A 217 16.97 11.48 -1.65
C LYS A 217 17.03 9.99 -1.28
N GLU A 218 15.94 9.23 -1.46
CA GLU A 218 15.95 7.78 -1.25
C GLU A 218 16.89 7.09 -2.24
N THR A 219 16.84 7.48 -3.52
CA THR A 219 17.72 6.94 -4.57
C THR A 219 19.20 7.18 -4.25
N GLU A 220 19.54 8.39 -3.80
CA GLU A 220 20.92 8.75 -3.41
C GLU A 220 21.40 7.93 -2.20
N MET A 221 20.53 7.68 -1.22
CA MET A 221 20.87 6.88 -0.03
C MET A 221 21.05 5.40 -0.36
N LEU A 222 20.28 4.86 -1.29
CA LEU A 222 20.38 3.46 -1.72
C LEU A 222 21.59 3.20 -2.64
N SER A 223 22.21 4.23 -3.19
CA SER A 223 23.36 4.16 -4.10
C SER A 223 24.72 4.16 -3.36
N LYS A 224 24.72 4.41 -2.05
CA LYS A 224 25.89 4.42 -1.17
C LYS A 224 26.06 3.08 -0.47
#